data_ca361d63ba98a2e02263cbf4e59ab2a7
#
_entry.id   ca361d63ba98a2e02263cbf4e59ab2a7
#
_cell.length_a   1.000
_cell.length_b   1.000
_cell.length_c   1.000
_cell.angle_alpha   90.00
_cell.angle_beta   90.00
_cell.angle_gamma   90.00
#
_symmetry.space_group_name_H-M   'P 1'
#
loop_
_entity.id
_entity.type
_entity.pdbx_description
1 polymer ?
#
loop_
_entity_poly.entity_id
_entity_poly.type
_entity_poly.pdbx_seq_one_letter_code
_entity_poly.pdbx_strand_id
1 'polypeptide(L)'
;GWGGRVADLMKDMNTNQKVSISLSMNGTNLFQQGMETIPYSLNTGGAEIIWAYNRGNEWDSRSQAIDSLMYYNYQDAFKQTYIDEIRRSQEGGEVFRDAYNRREYFSTSFDNDELSNRLKMVANTIAARKFLGVKRQVFFVSMGGFDHHDYLLDHHTRDLTKVSRAIGSFYA
;
A
#
# COMPACT_ATOMS: atom_id res chain seq x y z
N GLY A 1 12.24 11.68 -1.03
CA GLY A 1 11.24 12.73 -1.16
C GLY A 1 10.76 13.26 0.20
N TRP A 2 9.99 14.32 0.21
CA TRP A 2 9.55 14.96 1.47
C TRP A 2 8.68 14.03 2.33
N GLY A 3 7.70 13.37 1.72
CA GLY A 3 6.83 12.41 2.43
C GLY A 3 7.61 11.23 3.01
N GLY A 4 8.64 10.74 2.30
CA GLY A 4 9.53 9.70 2.81
C GLY A 4 10.36 10.15 3.99
N ARG A 5 10.86 11.40 4.00
CA ARG A 5 11.58 11.96 5.16
C ARG A 5 10.68 12.08 6.40
N VAL A 6 9.42 12.46 6.21
CA VAL A 6 8.42 12.44 7.31
C VAL A 6 8.22 11.02 7.81
N ALA A 7 8.13 10.02 6.92
CA ALA A 7 8.03 8.62 7.29
C ALA A 7 9.27 8.15 8.08
N ASP A 8 10.49 8.51 7.66
CA ASP A 8 11.73 8.20 8.38
C ASP A 8 11.71 8.74 9.82
N LEU A 9 11.21 9.95 10.04
CA LEU A 9 11.10 10.56 11.38
C LEU A 9 10.07 9.87 12.28
N MET A 10 9.07 9.22 11.71
CA MET A 10 7.96 8.61 12.45
C MET A 10 8.03 7.08 12.53
N LYS A 11 8.97 6.43 11.84
CA LYS A 11 9.01 4.97 11.72
C LYS A 11 9.03 4.25 13.07
N ASP A 12 9.79 4.78 14.03
CA ASP A 12 9.97 4.19 15.35
C ASP A 12 8.75 4.38 16.28
N MET A 13 7.73 5.15 15.85
CA MET A 13 6.47 5.29 16.59
C MET A 13 5.56 4.07 16.42
N ASN A 14 5.83 3.19 15.46
CA ASN A 14 5.08 1.97 15.22
C ASN A 14 5.76 0.76 15.88
N THR A 15 4.97 -0.09 16.51
CA THR A 15 5.48 -1.33 17.11
C THR A 15 5.71 -2.42 16.06
N ASN A 16 4.97 -2.37 14.95
CA ASN A 16 5.14 -3.29 13.83
C ASN A 16 5.98 -2.62 12.74
N GLN A 17 7.12 -3.24 12.42
CA GLN A 17 8.06 -2.79 11.39
C GLN A 17 7.96 -3.62 10.09
N LYS A 18 7.09 -4.67 10.05
CA LYS A 18 6.94 -5.54 8.88
C LYS A 18 6.16 -4.88 7.76
N VAL A 19 5.24 -3.97 8.10
CA VAL A 19 4.49 -3.17 7.13
C VAL A 19 5.08 -1.77 7.11
N SER A 20 5.40 -1.26 5.93
CA SER A 20 5.94 0.09 5.78
C SER A 20 4.97 1.12 6.38
N ILE A 21 5.52 2.12 7.07
CA ILE A 21 4.79 3.30 7.50
C ILE A 21 4.30 4.16 6.33
N SER A 22 4.97 4.05 5.16
CA SER A 22 4.69 4.80 3.93
C SER A 22 3.95 3.91 2.93
N LEU A 23 2.70 4.22 2.65
CA LEU A 23 1.81 3.44 1.80
C LEU A 23 1.39 4.25 0.57
N SER A 24 1.56 3.67 -0.61
CA SER A 24 1.18 4.29 -1.89
C SER A 24 0.02 3.57 -2.54
N MET A 25 -0.99 4.32 -2.96
CA MET A 25 -2.09 3.82 -3.78
C MET A 25 -1.83 3.99 -5.30
N ASN A 26 -0.65 4.51 -5.66
CA ASN A 26 -0.30 4.86 -7.04
C ASN A 26 1.08 4.30 -7.45
N GLY A 27 1.45 3.13 -6.94
CA GLY A 27 2.74 2.53 -7.24
C GLY A 27 3.91 3.30 -6.62
N THR A 28 5.09 3.13 -7.19
CA THR A 28 6.32 3.77 -6.70
C THR A 28 6.35 5.24 -7.09
N ASN A 29 6.68 6.11 -6.12
CA ASN A 29 6.85 7.54 -6.37
C ASN A 29 8.00 8.12 -5.54
N LEU A 30 8.64 9.16 -6.09
CA LEU A 30 9.79 9.83 -5.44
C LEU A 30 9.39 10.62 -4.20
N PHE A 31 8.14 11.09 -4.11
CA PHE A 31 7.66 11.87 -2.98
C PHE A 31 7.74 11.08 -1.66
N GLN A 32 7.38 9.79 -1.70
CA GLN A 32 7.36 8.92 -0.52
C GLN A 32 8.68 8.19 -0.24
N GLN A 33 9.67 8.29 -1.12
CA GLN A 33 10.97 7.65 -0.90
C GLN A 33 11.76 8.38 0.19
N GLY A 34 12.03 7.70 1.29
CA GLY A 34 12.85 8.15 2.40
C GLY A 34 14.32 7.80 2.21
N MET A 35 15.12 8.01 3.25
CA MET A 35 16.50 7.51 3.34
C MET A 35 16.51 6.04 3.79
N GLU A 36 15.60 5.68 4.68
CA GLU A 36 15.46 4.36 5.27
C GLU A 36 14.10 3.73 4.95
N THR A 37 13.06 4.55 4.86
CA THR A 37 11.71 4.09 4.58
C THR A 37 11.49 3.89 3.08
N ILE A 38 11.15 2.66 2.70
CA ILE A 38 10.72 2.31 1.35
C ILE A 38 9.19 2.28 1.34
N PRO A 39 8.52 2.99 0.41
CA PRO A 39 7.07 2.95 0.31
C PRO A 39 6.60 1.55 -0.11
N TYR A 40 5.51 1.11 0.50
CA TYR A 40 4.82 -0.12 0.11
C TYR A 40 3.62 0.23 -0.77
N SER A 41 3.52 -0.41 -1.93
CA SER A 41 2.42 -0.18 -2.85
C SER A 41 1.23 -1.07 -2.51
N LEU A 42 0.05 -0.44 -2.45
CA LEU A 42 -1.24 -1.11 -2.33
C LEU A 42 -2.07 -0.84 -3.59
N ASN A 43 -2.90 -1.79 -3.97
CA ASN A 43 -3.97 -1.56 -4.93
C ASN A 43 -5.34 -1.47 -4.23
N THR A 44 -6.40 -1.25 -4.97
CA THR A 44 -7.76 -1.16 -4.41
C THR A 44 -8.29 -2.49 -3.84
N GLY A 45 -7.62 -3.60 -4.11
CA GLY A 45 -7.87 -4.92 -3.52
C GLY A 45 -7.00 -5.23 -2.29
N GLY A 46 -6.04 -4.35 -1.96
CA GLY A 46 -5.14 -4.51 -0.81
C GLY A 46 -3.69 -4.72 -1.20
N ALA A 47 -2.96 -5.48 -0.37
CA ALA A 47 -1.57 -5.80 -0.61
C ALA A 47 -1.40 -6.84 -1.73
N GLU A 48 -0.49 -6.58 -2.64
CA GLU A 48 -0.09 -7.57 -3.63
C GLU A 48 0.84 -8.60 -2.99
N ILE A 49 0.48 -9.86 -3.14
CA ILE A 49 1.26 -11.01 -2.69
C ILE A 49 1.40 -11.98 -3.86
N ILE A 50 2.38 -12.87 -3.78
CA ILE A 50 2.56 -13.90 -4.81
C ILE A 50 1.30 -14.78 -4.86
N TRP A 51 0.68 -14.82 -6.03
CA TRP A 51 -0.57 -15.56 -6.23
C TRP A 51 -0.39 -17.05 -5.99
N ALA A 52 -1.33 -17.65 -5.25
CA ALA A 52 -1.33 -19.06 -4.89
C ALA A 52 -0.05 -19.56 -4.17
N TYR A 53 0.73 -18.65 -3.57
CA TYR A 53 1.82 -19.02 -2.69
C TYR A 53 1.29 -19.23 -1.27
N ASN A 54 1.64 -20.36 -0.68
CA ASN A 54 1.27 -20.74 0.67
C ASN A 54 2.53 -21.22 1.40
N ARG A 55 3.15 -20.33 2.17
CA ARG A 55 4.43 -20.55 2.85
C ARG A 55 4.41 -21.85 3.65
N GLY A 56 5.46 -22.68 3.50
CA GLY A 56 5.64 -23.92 4.24
C GLY A 56 4.64 -25.03 3.88
N ASN A 57 3.91 -24.88 2.77
CA ASN A 57 3.02 -25.95 2.32
C ASN A 57 3.82 -27.05 1.61
N GLU A 58 4.05 -28.13 2.34
CA GLU A 58 4.81 -29.30 1.84
C GLU A 58 4.10 -30.08 0.73
N TRP A 59 2.80 -29.83 0.50
CA TRP A 59 1.98 -30.50 -0.52
C TRP A 59 1.84 -29.71 -1.82
N ASP A 60 2.38 -28.49 -1.87
CA ASP A 60 2.34 -27.64 -3.07
C ASP A 60 3.74 -27.40 -3.61
N SER A 61 4.07 -28.06 -4.70
CA SER A 61 5.38 -27.96 -5.36
C SER A 61 5.78 -26.54 -5.78
N ARG A 62 4.78 -25.69 -6.09
CA ARG A 62 5.01 -24.27 -6.40
C ARG A 62 5.47 -23.52 -5.16
N SER A 63 4.78 -23.67 -4.04
CA SER A 63 5.15 -23.04 -2.77
C SER A 63 6.51 -23.51 -2.30
N GLN A 64 6.83 -24.80 -2.43
CA GLN A 64 8.17 -25.33 -2.13
C GLN A 64 9.27 -24.71 -3.01
N ALA A 65 9.01 -24.57 -4.30
CA ALA A 65 9.97 -23.93 -5.22
C ALA A 65 10.19 -22.46 -4.86
N ILE A 66 9.12 -21.72 -4.54
CA ILE A 66 9.19 -20.32 -4.11
C ILE A 66 9.94 -20.22 -2.78
N ASP A 67 9.62 -21.07 -1.80
CA ASP A 67 10.34 -21.11 -0.52
C ASP A 67 11.83 -21.37 -0.72
N SER A 68 12.19 -22.34 -1.57
CA SER A 68 13.57 -22.65 -1.89
C SER A 68 14.32 -21.47 -2.49
N LEU A 69 13.69 -20.70 -3.37
CA LEU A 69 14.27 -19.49 -3.96
C LEU A 69 14.36 -18.34 -2.95
N MET A 70 13.32 -18.12 -2.14
CA MET A 70 13.25 -17.01 -1.19
C MET A 70 14.19 -17.15 0.00
N TYR A 71 14.46 -18.40 0.43
CA TYR A 71 15.27 -18.67 1.61
C TYR A 71 16.66 -19.22 1.26
N TYR A 72 17.01 -19.25 -0.03
CA TYR A 72 18.37 -19.57 -0.45
C TYR A 72 19.32 -18.43 -0.10
N ASN A 73 20.52 -18.77 0.36
CA ASN A 73 21.56 -17.78 0.67
C ASN A 73 22.43 -17.55 -0.57
N TYR A 74 22.15 -16.46 -1.27
CA TYR A 74 22.85 -16.09 -2.50
C TYR A 74 24.21 -15.45 -2.18
N GLN A 75 25.28 -15.91 -2.85
CA GLN A 75 26.61 -15.31 -2.71
C GLN A 75 26.74 -13.96 -3.43
N ASP A 76 25.91 -13.71 -4.44
CA ASP A 76 25.85 -12.46 -5.16
C ASP A 76 25.01 -11.44 -4.37
N ALA A 77 25.61 -10.30 -4.02
CA ALA A 77 24.97 -9.28 -3.18
C ALA A 77 23.72 -8.67 -3.81
N PHE A 78 23.67 -8.50 -5.15
CA PHE A 78 22.49 -7.96 -5.82
C PHE A 78 21.33 -8.96 -5.80
N LYS A 79 21.64 -10.25 -6.05
CA LYS A 79 20.62 -11.31 -5.96
C LYS A 79 20.10 -11.45 -4.54
N GLN A 80 20.97 -11.40 -3.54
CA GLN A 80 20.59 -11.48 -2.15
C GLN A 80 19.67 -10.31 -1.77
N THR A 81 20.07 -9.07 -2.10
CA THR A 81 19.26 -7.88 -1.84
C THR A 81 17.89 -7.95 -2.53
N TYR A 82 17.85 -8.38 -3.79
CA TYR A 82 16.61 -8.52 -4.54
C TYR A 82 15.64 -9.54 -3.89
N ILE A 83 16.15 -10.70 -3.49
CA ILE A 83 15.35 -11.72 -2.81
C ILE A 83 14.90 -11.26 -1.43
N ASP A 84 15.73 -10.55 -0.67
CA ASP A 84 15.37 -10.00 0.63
C ASP A 84 14.23 -8.99 0.52
N GLU A 85 14.22 -8.16 -0.54
CA GLU A 85 13.12 -7.22 -0.79
C GLU A 85 11.82 -7.94 -1.20
N ILE A 86 11.89 -8.97 -2.05
CA ILE A 86 10.71 -9.79 -2.40
C ILE A 86 10.15 -10.47 -1.14
N ARG A 87 11.00 -11.07 -0.32
CA ARG A 87 10.60 -11.73 0.92
C ARG A 87 9.95 -10.74 1.88
N ARG A 88 10.56 -9.56 2.09
CA ARG A 88 10.02 -8.49 2.92
C ARG A 88 8.64 -8.03 2.41
N SER A 89 8.50 -7.85 1.10
CA SER A 89 7.23 -7.47 0.47
C SER A 89 6.15 -8.53 0.68
N GLN A 90 6.49 -9.79 0.48
CA GLN A 90 5.57 -10.92 0.69
C GLN A 90 5.13 -11.02 2.16
N GLU A 91 6.07 -10.99 3.10
CA GLU A 91 5.79 -11.05 4.53
C GLU A 91 4.95 -9.87 5.02
N GLY A 92 5.28 -8.67 4.55
CA GLY A 92 4.50 -7.46 4.83
C GLY A 92 3.09 -7.55 4.28
N GLY A 93 2.94 -8.08 3.05
CA GLY A 93 1.64 -8.31 2.42
C GLY A 93 0.76 -9.32 3.17
N GLU A 94 1.34 -10.39 3.66
CA GLU A 94 0.63 -11.39 4.49
C GLU A 94 0.11 -10.76 5.79
N VAL A 95 0.98 -10.01 6.50
CA VAL A 95 0.61 -9.27 7.72
C VAL A 95 -0.48 -8.26 7.43
N PHE A 96 -0.35 -7.50 6.33
CA PHE A 96 -1.36 -6.54 5.91
C PHE A 96 -2.70 -7.22 5.64
N ARG A 97 -2.71 -8.30 4.86
CA ARG A 97 -3.92 -9.05 4.49
C ARG A 97 -4.63 -9.59 5.73
N ASP A 98 -3.90 -10.18 6.68
CA ASP A 98 -4.48 -10.67 7.92
C ASP A 98 -5.13 -9.55 8.72
N ALA A 99 -4.43 -8.44 8.93
CA ALA A 99 -4.95 -7.28 9.64
C ALA A 99 -6.16 -6.65 8.92
N TYR A 100 -6.10 -6.56 7.59
CA TYR A 100 -7.18 -6.04 6.77
C TYR A 100 -8.46 -6.88 6.89
N ASN A 101 -8.34 -8.20 6.92
CA ASN A 101 -9.48 -9.11 7.07
C ASN A 101 -10.14 -9.00 8.46
N ARG A 102 -9.41 -8.54 9.46
CA ARG A 102 -9.88 -8.37 10.85
C ARG A 102 -10.34 -6.94 11.16
N ARG A 103 -10.24 -6.01 10.21
CA ARG A 103 -10.58 -4.61 10.42
C ARG A 103 -12.02 -4.41 10.84
N GLU A 104 -12.28 -3.32 11.52
CA GLU A 104 -13.63 -2.83 11.76
C GLU A 104 -14.25 -2.34 10.45
N TYR A 105 -15.50 -2.68 10.19
CA TYR A 105 -16.23 -2.24 9.02
C TYR A 105 -16.90 -0.89 9.30
N PHE A 106 -16.91 -0.03 8.30
CA PHE A 106 -17.64 1.25 8.32
C PHE A 106 -18.72 1.24 7.23
N SER A 107 -19.78 2.04 7.45
CA SER A 107 -20.96 2.10 6.56
C SER A 107 -20.86 3.21 5.52
N THR A 108 -19.84 4.06 5.57
CA THR A 108 -19.67 5.18 4.65
C THR A 108 -19.61 4.70 3.21
N SER A 109 -20.46 5.30 2.35
CA SER A 109 -20.48 5.05 0.92
C SER A 109 -19.42 5.89 0.20
N PHE A 110 -18.71 5.28 -0.73
CA PHE A 110 -17.79 5.94 -1.65
C PHE A 110 -18.30 5.81 -3.07
N ASP A 111 -18.12 6.85 -3.89
CA ASP A 111 -18.44 6.80 -5.30
C ASP A 111 -17.57 5.73 -6.01
N ASN A 112 -18.08 5.21 -7.13
CA ASN A 112 -17.34 4.19 -7.90
C ASN A 112 -16.45 4.84 -8.96
N ASP A 113 -15.47 5.63 -8.50
CA ASP A 113 -14.39 6.18 -9.32
C ASP A 113 -13.03 5.82 -8.72
N GLU A 114 -11.98 6.07 -9.49
CA GLU A 114 -10.63 5.64 -9.13
C GLU A 114 -10.13 6.29 -7.81
N LEU A 115 -10.34 7.59 -7.64
CA LEU A 115 -9.91 8.32 -6.44
C LEU A 115 -10.68 7.87 -5.22
N SER A 116 -12.01 7.74 -5.34
CA SER A 116 -12.89 7.25 -4.27
C SER A 116 -12.52 5.85 -3.82
N ASN A 117 -12.25 4.94 -4.76
CA ASN A 117 -11.81 3.58 -4.44
C ASN A 117 -10.44 3.55 -3.74
N ARG A 118 -9.50 4.40 -4.14
CA ARG A 118 -8.20 4.55 -3.46
C ARG A 118 -8.35 5.09 -2.05
N LEU A 119 -9.14 6.14 -1.85
CA LEU A 119 -9.42 6.70 -0.51
C LEU A 119 -10.18 5.71 0.38
N LYS A 120 -11.10 4.93 -0.19
CA LYS A 120 -11.75 3.83 0.54
C LYS A 120 -10.74 2.80 1.03
N MET A 121 -9.71 2.46 0.23
CA MET A 121 -8.65 1.56 0.67
C MET A 121 -7.81 2.18 1.79
N VAL A 122 -7.51 3.47 1.72
CA VAL A 122 -6.85 4.21 2.82
C VAL A 122 -7.69 4.13 4.09
N ALA A 123 -8.99 4.40 4.02
CA ALA A 123 -9.90 4.31 5.17
C ALA A 123 -9.93 2.89 5.77
N ASN A 124 -10.00 1.86 4.93
CA ASN A 124 -9.93 0.46 5.35
C ASN A 124 -8.59 0.14 6.05
N THR A 125 -7.49 0.68 5.54
CA THR A 125 -6.16 0.49 6.16
C THR A 125 -6.07 1.16 7.53
N ILE A 126 -6.65 2.36 7.67
CA ILE A 126 -6.76 3.05 8.96
C ILE A 126 -7.64 2.26 9.94
N ALA A 127 -8.75 1.68 9.47
CA ALA A 127 -9.60 0.81 10.29
C ALA A 127 -8.85 -0.44 10.77
N ALA A 128 -7.89 -0.95 9.99
CA ALA A 128 -7.04 -2.08 10.35
C ALA A 128 -5.88 -1.74 11.31
N ARG A 129 -5.66 -0.46 11.65
CA ARG A 129 -4.46 0.03 12.38
C ARG A 129 -4.12 -0.73 13.65
N LYS A 130 -5.15 -1.14 14.43
CA LYS A 130 -4.94 -1.89 15.68
C LYS A 130 -4.30 -3.25 15.39
N PHE A 131 -4.77 -3.95 14.37
CA PHE A 131 -4.28 -5.26 13.97
C PHE A 131 -2.95 -5.18 13.23
N LEU A 132 -2.70 -4.05 12.55
CA LEU A 132 -1.40 -3.73 11.94
C LEU A 132 -0.34 -3.35 12.99
N GLY A 133 -0.75 -2.98 14.21
CA GLY A 133 0.19 -2.48 15.23
C GLY A 133 0.82 -1.15 14.86
N VAL A 134 0.09 -0.28 14.15
CA VAL A 134 0.58 1.01 13.68
C VAL A 134 -0.17 2.17 14.31
N LYS A 135 0.57 3.23 14.66
CA LYS A 135 0.06 4.48 15.22
C LYS A 135 0.16 5.65 14.24
N ARG A 136 1.11 5.56 13.32
CA ARG A 136 1.40 6.60 12.33
C ARG A 136 1.60 5.94 10.96
N GLN A 137 1.02 6.57 9.94
CA GLN A 137 1.18 6.14 8.55
C GLN A 137 1.18 7.36 7.63
N VAL A 138 1.90 7.28 6.54
CA VAL A 138 1.92 8.26 5.45
C VAL A 138 1.28 7.60 4.25
N PHE A 139 0.25 8.23 3.69
CA PHE A 139 -0.44 7.74 2.50
C PHE A 139 -0.18 8.67 1.32
N PHE A 140 -0.01 8.08 0.16
CA PHE A 140 0.03 8.81 -1.10
C PHE A 140 -1.09 8.32 -2.01
N VAL A 141 -1.92 9.26 -2.42
CA VAL A 141 -3.00 9.05 -3.39
C VAL A 141 -2.91 10.14 -4.43
N SER A 142 -3.01 9.81 -5.69
CA SER A 142 -3.02 10.79 -6.77
C SER A 142 -4.20 10.55 -7.71
N MET A 143 -4.62 11.61 -8.37
CA MET A 143 -5.58 11.59 -9.47
C MET A 143 -4.96 12.34 -10.64
N GLY A 144 -4.95 11.72 -11.82
CA GLY A 144 -4.52 12.35 -13.06
C GLY A 144 -5.68 12.92 -13.86
N GLY A 145 -5.38 13.33 -15.10
CA GLY A 145 -6.40 13.75 -16.06
C GLY A 145 -6.76 15.23 -16.02
N PHE A 146 -5.93 16.08 -15.43
CA PHE A 146 -6.16 17.53 -15.35
C PHE A 146 -5.54 18.32 -16.53
N ASP A 147 -4.86 17.65 -17.44
CA ASP A 147 -4.29 18.26 -18.66
C ASP A 147 -5.35 18.30 -19.77
N HIS A 148 -6.26 19.27 -19.64
CA HIS A 148 -7.36 19.45 -20.57
C HIS A 148 -6.97 20.50 -21.63
N HIS A 149 -7.10 20.11 -22.92
CA HIS A 149 -6.80 20.96 -24.05
C HIS A 149 -8.04 21.66 -24.62
N ASP A 150 -9.24 21.19 -24.25
CA ASP A 150 -10.53 21.72 -24.65
C ASP A 150 -11.54 21.64 -23.51
N TYR A 151 -12.66 22.37 -23.62
CA TYR A 151 -13.78 22.39 -22.64
C TYR A 151 -13.30 22.46 -21.17
N LEU A 152 -12.28 23.26 -20.91
CA LEU A 152 -11.54 23.33 -19.64
C LEU A 152 -12.45 23.48 -18.42
N LEU A 153 -13.47 24.36 -18.47
CA LEU A 153 -14.37 24.64 -17.35
C LEU A 153 -15.23 23.41 -17.00
N ASP A 154 -15.75 22.73 -18.02
CA ASP A 154 -16.61 21.55 -17.82
C ASP A 154 -15.79 20.38 -17.27
N HIS A 155 -14.62 20.13 -17.84
CA HIS A 155 -13.72 19.06 -17.40
C HIS A 155 -13.22 19.32 -15.98
N HIS A 156 -12.75 20.53 -15.66
CA HIS A 156 -12.32 20.87 -14.30
C HIS A 156 -13.47 20.76 -13.29
N THR A 157 -14.64 21.27 -13.62
CA THR A 157 -15.81 21.18 -12.74
C THR A 157 -16.14 19.72 -12.42
N ARG A 158 -16.13 18.84 -13.42
CA ARG A 158 -16.36 17.41 -13.25
C ARG A 158 -15.29 16.77 -12.35
N ASP A 159 -14.02 17.04 -12.62
CA ASP A 159 -12.94 16.35 -11.95
C ASP A 159 -12.72 16.88 -10.52
N LEU A 160 -12.86 18.19 -10.30
CA LEU A 160 -12.88 18.77 -8.94
C LEU A 160 -14.08 18.31 -8.13
N THR A 161 -15.23 18.05 -8.78
CA THR A 161 -16.40 17.46 -8.10
C THR A 161 -16.09 16.05 -7.59
N LYS A 162 -15.39 15.21 -8.39
CA LYS A 162 -14.93 13.87 -7.93
C LYS A 162 -14.01 13.99 -6.72
N VAL A 163 -13.02 14.90 -6.79
CA VAL A 163 -12.09 15.15 -5.67
C VAL A 163 -12.87 15.56 -4.41
N SER A 164 -13.79 16.50 -4.53
CA SER A 164 -14.59 16.99 -3.40
C SER A 164 -15.45 15.88 -2.77
N ARG A 165 -16.13 15.08 -3.59
CA ARG A 165 -16.96 13.96 -3.11
C ARG A 165 -16.12 12.87 -2.45
N ALA A 166 -15.00 12.48 -3.06
CA ALA A 166 -14.11 11.47 -2.54
C ALA A 166 -13.51 11.86 -1.16
N ILE A 167 -13.11 13.14 -1.01
CA ILE A 167 -12.65 13.68 0.27
C ILE A 167 -13.82 13.74 1.27
N GLY A 168 -15.01 14.17 0.85
CA GLY A 168 -16.20 14.20 1.71
C GLY A 168 -16.53 12.81 2.27
N SER A 169 -16.56 11.79 1.42
CA SER A 169 -16.77 10.40 1.86
C SER A 169 -15.67 9.91 2.81
N PHE A 170 -14.41 10.32 2.58
CA PHE A 170 -13.30 9.92 3.46
C PHE A 170 -13.40 10.52 4.86
N TYR A 171 -14.00 11.71 5.01
CA TYR A 171 -14.18 12.39 6.30
C TYR A 171 -15.47 12.00 7.05
N ALA A 172 -16.43 11.38 6.38
CA ALA A 172 -17.70 10.96 6.97
C ALA A 172 -17.56 9.67 7.81
#